data_8180746aac17ffac9b61462499845fc5
#
_entry.id   8180746aac17ffac9b61462499845fc5
#
_cell.length_a   1.000
_cell.length_b   1.000
_cell.length_c   1.000
_cell.angle_alpha   90.00
_cell.angle_beta   90.00
_cell.angle_gamma   90.00
#
_symmetry.space_group_name_H-M   'P 1'
#
loop_
_entity.id
_entity.type
_entity.pdbx_description
1 polymer ?
#
loop_
_entity_poly.entity_id
_entity_poly.type
_entity_poly.pdbx_seq_one_letter_code
_entity_poly.pdbx_strand_id
1 'polypeptide(L)'
;MLSGSDGGIEKAQNIAMMLSNHGFVTLAISYFGMNNQKSSLDRIPLENIEEALKYIQKLTFVDSAKIGIYGRSKGSEYSLMFLTKYDGIKCAVLNSPSDRIYEGLKGKRNSKHSSWIYGGKEISYKPFKIREFIMNMLTKKSSIDDSGVMDIENVTCPLLLITSIKDEIWDSYSASINIMKKAKSYEKSIVLTTELGHMNTISYLPNPRYKKYKTDKIYYEAILSWENTLSWFINYLKNI
;
A
#
# COMPACT_ATOMS: atom_id res chain seq x y z
N MET A 1 1.38 6.99 6.72
CA MET A 1 0.26 6.04 6.56
C MET A 1 -0.57 6.46 5.37
N LEU A 2 -0.74 5.58 4.38
CA LEU A 2 -1.44 5.83 3.12
C LEU A 2 -2.58 4.83 2.93
N SER A 3 -3.80 5.32 2.71
CA SER A 3 -4.98 4.49 2.44
C SER A 3 -5.07 4.09 0.96
N GLY A 4 -6.14 3.39 0.58
CA GLY A 4 -6.39 2.99 -0.81
C GLY A 4 -7.11 4.05 -1.65
N SER A 5 -7.87 3.57 -2.64
CA SER A 5 -8.63 4.38 -3.60
C SER A 5 -9.90 5.04 -3.04
N ASP A 6 -10.08 5.01 -1.74
CA ASP A 6 -11.27 5.60 -1.11
C ASP A 6 -11.24 7.14 -1.08
N GLY A 7 -10.04 7.73 -1.14
CA GLY A 7 -9.85 9.16 -0.91
C GLY A 7 -10.06 9.58 0.55
N GLY A 8 -9.87 10.86 0.84
CA GLY A 8 -9.95 11.38 2.19
C GLY A 8 -8.81 10.93 3.09
N ILE A 9 -8.96 11.06 4.41
CA ILE A 9 -7.91 10.75 5.38
C ILE A 9 -8.31 9.68 6.39
N GLU A 10 -9.59 9.40 6.57
CA GLU A 10 -10.14 8.65 7.70
C GLU A 10 -9.56 7.24 7.81
N LYS A 11 -9.37 6.56 6.68
CA LYS A 11 -8.83 5.19 6.68
C LYS A 11 -7.33 5.15 6.97
N ALA A 12 -6.57 6.16 6.57
CA ALA A 12 -5.18 6.31 6.95
C ALA A 12 -5.05 6.63 8.44
N GLN A 13 -5.94 7.47 8.97
CA GLN A 13 -6.00 7.80 10.40
C GLN A 13 -6.31 6.56 11.25
N ASN A 14 -7.17 5.65 10.79
CA ASN A 14 -7.48 4.43 11.55
C ASN A 14 -6.22 3.60 11.84
N ILE A 15 -5.37 3.38 10.85
CA ILE A 15 -4.09 2.66 11.04
C ILE A 15 -3.11 3.50 11.86
N ALA A 16 -3.05 4.81 11.61
CA ALA A 16 -2.22 5.72 12.38
C ALA A 16 -2.57 5.68 13.87
N MET A 17 -3.86 5.72 14.23
CA MET A 17 -4.33 5.62 15.61
C MET A 17 -3.96 4.29 16.27
N MET A 18 -4.08 3.17 15.55
CA MET A 18 -3.68 1.86 16.07
C MET A 18 -2.19 1.82 16.41
N LEU A 19 -1.32 2.36 15.53
CA LEU A 19 0.11 2.42 15.79
C LEU A 19 0.47 3.44 16.88
N SER A 20 -0.21 4.59 16.95
CA SER A 20 0.05 5.58 17.99
C SER A 20 -0.23 5.04 19.38
N ASN A 21 -1.26 4.21 19.55
CA ASN A 21 -1.55 3.50 20.81
C ASN A 21 -0.42 2.55 21.25
N HIS A 22 0.49 2.20 20.33
CA HIS A 22 1.70 1.42 20.63
C HIS A 22 2.97 2.28 20.71
N GLY A 23 2.81 3.60 20.89
CA GLY A 23 3.91 4.54 21.13
C GLY A 23 4.72 4.91 19.89
N PHE A 24 4.11 4.88 18.70
CA PHE A 24 4.69 5.46 17.49
C PHE A 24 4.19 6.89 17.26
N VAL A 25 5.07 7.76 16.79
CA VAL A 25 4.65 9.00 16.14
C VAL A 25 4.12 8.64 14.76
N THR A 26 2.90 9.05 14.43
CA THR A 26 2.25 8.63 13.18
C THR A 26 1.74 9.83 12.40
N LEU A 27 1.90 9.79 11.07
CA LEU A 27 1.37 10.78 10.13
C LEU A 27 0.45 10.07 9.12
N ALA A 28 -0.83 10.39 9.18
CA ALA A 28 -1.79 10.00 8.14
C ALA A 28 -1.70 10.99 6.98
N ILE A 29 -1.62 10.48 5.75
CA ILE A 29 -1.49 11.29 4.54
C ILE A 29 -2.74 11.09 3.69
N SER A 30 -3.45 12.19 3.41
CA SER A 30 -4.41 12.26 2.32
C SER A 30 -3.71 12.78 1.07
N TYR A 31 -3.87 12.08 -0.04
CA TYR A 31 -3.26 12.47 -1.31
C TYR A 31 -4.29 12.83 -2.39
N PHE A 32 -5.58 12.58 -2.13
CA PHE A 32 -6.72 13.07 -2.94
C PHE A 32 -8.03 13.00 -2.13
N GLY A 33 -9.07 13.69 -2.59
CA GLY A 33 -10.42 13.59 -2.05
C GLY A 33 -10.75 14.51 -0.89
N MET A 34 -9.82 15.35 -0.41
CA MET A 34 -10.10 16.42 0.56
C MET A 34 -10.42 17.73 -0.17
N ASN A 35 -11.03 18.70 0.54
CA ASN A 35 -11.51 19.96 -0.03
C ASN A 35 -10.47 20.74 -0.86
N ASN A 36 -9.19 20.69 -0.46
CA ASN A 36 -8.09 21.38 -1.13
C ASN A 36 -7.25 20.48 -2.03
N GLN A 37 -7.75 19.29 -2.36
CA GLN A 37 -7.05 18.30 -3.17
C GLN A 37 -7.84 17.97 -4.43
N LYS A 38 -7.20 17.28 -5.37
CA LYS A 38 -7.91 16.66 -6.48
C LYS A 38 -9.02 15.74 -5.97
N SER A 39 -10.18 15.79 -6.60
CA SER A 39 -11.28 14.88 -6.32
C SER A 39 -11.09 13.49 -6.94
N SER A 40 -10.11 13.34 -7.84
CA SER A 40 -9.82 12.11 -8.58
C SER A 40 -8.44 11.56 -8.22
N LEU A 41 -8.33 10.24 -8.21
CA LEU A 41 -7.07 9.52 -8.05
C LEU A 41 -6.40 9.38 -9.41
N ASP A 42 -5.91 10.46 -9.95
CA ASP A 42 -5.13 10.45 -11.19
C ASP A 42 -4.02 11.52 -11.15
N ARG A 43 -2.86 11.19 -11.69
CA ARG A 43 -1.73 12.11 -11.79
C ARG A 43 -1.41 12.79 -10.45
N ILE A 44 -1.37 11.98 -9.38
CA ILE A 44 -0.97 12.43 -8.05
C ILE A 44 0.55 12.45 -7.99
N PRO A 45 1.19 13.56 -7.55
CA PRO A 45 2.64 13.67 -7.46
C PRO A 45 3.24 12.72 -6.42
N LEU A 46 4.33 12.01 -6.76
CA LEU A 46 5.13 11.26 -5.77
C LEU A 46 5.75 12.16 -4.72
N GLU A 47 6.00 13.39 -5.09
CA GLU A 47 6.56 14.46 -4.26
C GLU A 47 5.73 14.73 -3.00
N ASN A 48 4.42 14.44 -3.01
CA ASN A 48 3.58 14.59 -1.80
C ASN A 48 4.08 13.70 -0.65
N ILE A 49 4.59 12.48 -0.94
CA ILE A 49 5.18 11.62 0.11
C ILE A 49 6.53 12.19 0.54
N GLU A 50 7.33 12.70 -0.38
CA GLU A 50 8.61 13.35 -0.08
C GLU A 50 8.43 14.55 0.84
N GLU A 51 7.44 15.41 0.57
CA GLU A 51 7.09 16.54 1.43
C GLU A 51 6.65 16.10 2.82
N ALA A 52 5.82 15.06 2.91
CA ALA A 52 5.42 14.48 4.18
C ALA A 52 6.60 13.88 4.95
N LEU A 53 7.55 13.23 4.26
CA LEU A 53 8.78 12.73 4.85
C LEU A 53 9.65 13.89 5.39
N LYS A 54 9.88 14.90 4.60
CA LYS A 54 10.62 16.11 5.01
C LYS A 54 9.95 16.81 6.19
N TYR A 55 8.62 16.82 6.24
CA TYR A 55 7.89 17.39 7.38
C TYR A 55 8.13 16.61 8.67
N ILE A 56 7.94 15.29 8.65
CA ILE A 56 8.08 14.47 9.86
C ILE A 56 9.54 14.42 10.36
N GLN A 57 10.52 14.49 9.45
CA GLN A 57 11.95 14.54 9.78
C GLN A 57 12.37 15.82 10.53
N LYS A 58 11.62 16.91 10.39
CA LYS A 58 11.89 18.17 11.09
C LYS A 58 11.36 18.21 12.52
N LEU A 59 10.53 17.26 12.93
CA LEU A 59 9.96 17.21 14.27
C LEU A 59 11.03 16.76 15.26
N THR A 60 11.31 17.57 16.27
CA THR A 60 12.40 17.35 17.23
C THR A 60 12.26 16.09 18.09
N PHE A 61 11.04 15.56 18.18
CA PHE A 61 10.73 14.32 18.89
C PHE A 61 10.67 13.08 18.00
N VAL A 62 11.07 13.20 16.73
CA VAL A 62 11.15 12.11 15.78
C VAL A 62 12.60 11.79 15.45
N ASP A 63 12.97 10.51 15.53
CA ASP A 63 14.23 10.02 15.01
C ASP A 63 14.15 9.93 13.48
N SER A 64 14.80 10.85 12.78
CA SER A 64 14.79 10.94 11.33
C SER A 64 15.36 9.72 10.61
N ALA A 65 16.17 8.90 11.30
CA ALA A 65 16.72 7.65 10.77
C ALA A 65 15.75 6.45 10.94
N LYS A 66 14.67 6.62 11.72
CA LYS A 66 13.73 5.55 12.08
C LYS A 66 12.31 5.86 11.59
N ILE A 67 12.16 6.11 10.31
CA ILE A 67 10.85 6.39 9.67
C ILE A 67 10.41 5.20 8.82
N GLY A 68 9.23 4.68 9.09
CA GLY A 68 8.58 3.63 8.32
C GLY A 68 7.42 4.13 7.46
N ILE A 69 7.09 3.41 6.41
CA ILE A 69 5.93 3.67 5.58
C ILE A 69 4.95 2.50 5.60
N TYR A 70 3.66 2.80 5.67
CA TYR A 70 2.58 1.84 5.49
C TYR A 70 1.68 2.28 4.35
N GLY A 71 1.43 1.39 3.42
CA GLY A 71 0.48 1.61 2.34
C GLY A 71 -0.50 0.45 2.19
N ARG A 72 -1.75 0.74 1.81
CA ARG A 72 -2.78 -0.25 1.53
C ARG A 72 -3.38 -0.02 0.15
N SER A 73 -3.53 -1.10 -0.65
CA SER A 73 -4.15 -1.02 -1.97
C SER A 73 -3.45 0.03 -2.85
N LYS A 74 -4.13 1.02 -3.38
CA LYS A 74 -3.51 2.15 -4.11
C LYS A 74 -2.46 2.91 -3.28
N GLY A 75 -2.62 2.98 -1.97
CA GLY A 75 -1.58 3.52 -1.08
C GLY A 75 -0.35 2.62 -1.00
N SER A 76 -0.51 1.31 -1.15
CA SER A 76 0.62 0.36 -1.26
C SER A 76 1.36 0.52 -2.59
N GLU A 77 0.64 0.64 -3.70
CA GLU A 77 1.20 0.96 -5.02
C GLU A 77 1.98 2.28 -5.00
N TYR A 78 1.40 3.31 -4.37
CA TYR A 78 2.01 4.63 -4.19
C TYR A 78 3.28 4.57 -3.34
N SER A 79 3.22 3.83 -2.21
CA SER A 79 4.38 3.62 -1.34
C SER A 79 5.50 2.87 -2.04
N LEU A 80 5.19 1.79 -2.76
CA LEU A 80 6.19 1.01 -3.49
C LEU A 80 6.85 1.86 -4.58
N MET A 81 6.05 2.61 -5.35
CA MET A 81 6.59 3.51 -6.37
C MET A 81 7.48 4.59 -5.76
N PHE A 82 7.11 5.16 -4.61
CA PHE A 82 7.94 6.11 -3.88
C PHE A 82 9.30 5.48 -3.50
N LEU A 83 9.29 4.27 -2.96
CA LEU A 83 10.50 3.55 -2.56
C LEU A 83 11.44 3.20 -3.72
N THR A 84 10.94 3.20 -4.97
CA THR A 84 11.81 3.02 -6.15
C THR A 84 12.58 4.27 -6.54
N LYS A 85 12.22 5.45 -6.00
CA LYS A 85 12.76 6.76 -6.39
C LYS A 85 13.39 7.53 -5.24
N TYR A 86 13.05 7.19 -4.01
CA TYR A 86 13.47 7.93 -2.82
C TYR A 86 14.01 7.01 -1.73
N ASP A 87 15.08 7.47 -1.08
CA ASP A 87 15.63 6.87 0.13
C ASP A 87 15.07 7.51 1.41
N GLY A 88 15.53 7.06 2.58
CA GLY A 88 15.18 7.63 3.88
C GLY A 88 14.01 6.96 4.60
N ILE A 89 13.49 5.87 4.03
CA ILE A 89 12.52 4.98 4.70
C ILE A 89 13.26 3.77 5.27
N LYS A 90 13.14 3.58 6.59
CA LYS A 90 13.82 2.51 7.31
C LYS A 90 13.20 1.14 7.06
N CYS A 91 11.87 1.07 6.92
CA CYS A 91 11.14 -0.16 6.59
C CYS A 91 9.75 0.16 6.01
N ALA A 92 9.16 -0.78 5.29
CA ALA A 92 7.85 -0.62 4.71
C ALA A 92 6.93 -1.81 4.99
N VAL A 93 5.63 -1.52 5.16
CA VAL A 93 4.54 -2.50 5.17
C VAL A 93 3.60 -2.18 4.02
N LEU A 94 3.48 -3.12 3.09
CA LEU A 94 2.66 -3.01 1.89
C LEU A 94 1.51 -4.00 1.96
N ASN A 95 0.31 -3.50 2.19
CA ASN A 95 -0.90 -4.31 2.32
C ASN A 95 -1.66 -4.33 0.99
N SER A 96 -1.97 -5.52 0.50
CA SER A 96 -2.51 -5.77 -0.84
C SER A 96 -1.70 -5.05 -1.92
N PRO A 97 -0.39 -5.38 -2.07
CA PRO A 97 0.50 -4.68 -2.99
C PRO A 97 0.19 -4.99 -4.45
N SER A 98 0.65 -4.09 -5.31
CA SER A 98 0.79 -4.32 -6.74
C SER A 98 2.27 -4.13 -7.15
N ASP A 99 2.77 -4.94 -8.04
CA ASP A 99 4.09 -4.80 -8.67
C ASP A 99 4.05 -3.88 -9.92
N ARG A 100 2.87 -3.31 -10.20
CA ARG A 100 2.57 -2.45 -11.36
C ARG A 100 1.78 -1.22 -10.94
N ILE A 101 1.94 -0.18 -11.73
CA ILE A 101 1.11 1.02 -11.65
C ILE A 101 -0.15 0.78 -12.47
N TYR A 102 -1.29 0.91 -11.85
CA TYR A 102 -2.57 0.86 -12.53
C TYR A 102 -3.09 2.25 -12.86
N GLU A 103 -3.99 2.27 -13.84
CA GLU A 103 -4.80 3.42 -14.21
C GLU A 103 -5.44 4.09 -12.98
N GLY A 104 -5.52 5.40 -13.01
CA GLY A 104 -6.18 6.20 -12.00
C GLY A 104 -7.72 6.09 -12.04
N LEU A 105 -8.38 6.70 -11.07
CA LEU A 105 -9.82 6.65 -10.90
C LEU A 105 -10.43 8.05 -10.81
N LYS A 106 -11.54 8.26 -11.51
CA LYS A 106 -12.40 9.44 -11.38
C LYS A 106 -13.79 9.00 -10.88
N GLY A 107 -13.98 9.11 -9.56
CA GLY A 107 -15.11 8.44 -8.90
C GLY A 107 -14.98 6.90 -9.05
N LYS A 108 -16.04 6.27 -9.58
CA LYS A 108 -16.05 4.81 -9.84
C LYS A 108 -15.57 4.41 -11.25
N ARG A 109 -15.08 5.36 -12.05
CA ARG A 109 -14.65 5.13 -13.44
C ARG A 109 -13.14 5.26 -13.57
N ASN A 110 -12.59 4.59 -14.55
CA ASN A 110 -11.20 4.78 -14.95
C ASN A 110 -10.97 6.20 -15.47
N SER A 111 -9.82 6.79 -15.11
CA SER A 111 -9.49 8.17 -15.45
C SER A 111 -8.86 8.34 -16.84
N LYS A 112 -8.40 7.24 -17.45
CA LYS A 112 -7.57 7.18 -18.66
C LYS A 112 -6.20 7.84 -18.48
N HIS A 113 -5.75 7.97 -17.25
CA HIS A 113 -4.45 8.51 -16.84
C HIS A 113 -3.81 7.62 -15.80
N SER A 114 -2.50 7.73 -15.65
CA SER A 114 -1.80 7.11 -14.52
C SER A 114 -2.36 7.61 -13.19
N SER A 115 -2.32 6.78 -12.17
CA SER A 115 -2.55 7.26 -10.81
C SER A 115 -1.51 8.29 -10.38
N TRP A 116 -0.28 8.19 -10.91
CA TRP A 116 0.89 8.92 -10.38
C TRP A 116 1.63 9.71 -11.45
N ILE A 117 2.25 10.81 -10.99
CA ILE A 117 3.26 11.57 -11.75
C ILE A 117 4.54 11.67 -10.93
N TYR A 118 5.68 11.86 -11.61
CA TYR A 118 6.98 12.12 -11.02
C TYR A 118 7.74 13.14 -11.85
N GLY A 119 8.29 14.18 -11.21
CA GLY A 119 8.93 15.28 -11.92
C GLY A 119 8.00 15.96 -12.95
N GLY A 120 6.72 16.07 -12.65
CA GLY A 120 5.69 16.63 -13.51
C GLY A 120 5.28 15.75 -14.70
N LYS A 121 5.86 14.53 -14.85
CA LYS A 121 5.58 13.62 -15.96
C LYS A 121 4.71 12.45 -15.49
N GLU A 122 3.75 12.07 -16.32
CA GLU A 122 2.90 10.92 -16.09
C GLU A 122 3.73 9.62 -16.16
N ILE A 123 3.58 8.76 -15.15
CA ILE A 123 4.29 7.48 -15.11
C ILE A 123 3.52 6.46 -15.95
N SER A 124 4.22 5.60 -16.68
CA SER A 124 3.60 4.49 -17.42
C SER A 124 2.69 3.66 -16.52
N TYR A 125 1.53 3.26 -17.01
CA TYR A 125 0.54 2.54 -16.23
C TYR A 125 -0.15 1.45 -17.04
N LYS A 126 -0.68 0.46 -16.34
CA LYS A 126 -1.54 -0.57 -16.92
C LYS A 126 -2.99 -0.11 -16.87
N PRO A 127 -3.73 -0.09 -18.00
CA PRO A 127 -5.17 0.14 -17.99
C PRO A 127 -5.89 -0.89 -17.12
N PHE A 128 -6.83 -0.44 -16.28
CA PHE A 128 -7.61 -1.33 -15.43
C PHE A 128 -8.83 -1.83 -16.21
N LYS A 129 -8.74 -3.04 -16.77
CA LYS A 129 -9.82 -3.64 -17.55
C LYS A 129 -10.52 -4.74 -16.74
N ILE A 130 -11.72 -4.48 -16.26
CA ILE A 130 -12.52 -5.42 -15.47
C ILE A 130 -12.65 -6.79 -16.15
N ARG A 131 -12.80 -6.83 -17.48
CA ARG A 131 -12.88 -8.09 -18.25
C ARG A 131 -11.60 -8.92 -18.14
N GLU A 132 -10.43 -8.30 -18.26
CA GLU A 132 -9.14 -9.00 -18.09
C GLU A 132 -8.99 -9.52 -16.66
N PHE A 133 -9.41 -8.73 -15.68
CA PHE A 133 -9.42 -9.15 -14.29
C PHE A 133 -10.27 -10.41 -14.06
N ILE A 134 -11.51 -10.43 -14.56
CA ILE A 134 -12.40 -11.60 -14.46
C ILE A 134 -11.81 -12.81 -15.20
N MET A 135 -11.27 -12.60 -16.39
CA MET A 135 -10.62 -13.69 -17.18
C MET A 135 -9.39 -14.24 -16.49
N ASN A 136 -8.53 -13.39 -15.95
CA ASN A 136 -7.33 -13.81 -15.21
C ASN A 136 -7.69 -14.61 -13.94
N MET A 137 -8.73 -14.20 -13.24
CA MET A 137 -9.25 -14.92 -12.07
C MET A 137 -9.78 -16.31 -12.45
N LEU A 138 -10.44 -16.44 -13.61
CA LEU A 138 -10.99 -17.72 -14.09
C LEU A 138 -9.92 -18.64 -14.72
N THR A 139 -8.97 -18.06 -15.43
CA THR A 139 -8.01 -18.84 -16.25
C THR A 139 -6.64 -18.99 -15.61
N LYS A 140 -6.33 -18.26 -14.52
CA LYS A 140 -5.01 -18.15 -13.88
C LYS A 140 -3.88 -17.78 -14.87
N LYS A 141 -4.21 -17.22 -16.02
CA LYS A 141 -3.25 -16.74 -17.02
C LYS A 141 -3.07 -15.24 -16.86
N SER A 142 -1.90 -14.82 -16.38
CA SER A 142 -1.47 -13.43 -16.47
C SER A 142 -1.14 -13.10 -17.94
N SER A 143 -1.76 -12.07 -18.51
CA SER A 143 -1.30 -11.52 -19.78
C SER A 143 0.10 -10.92 -19.57
N ILE A 144 1.06 -11.28 -20.41
CA ILE A 144 2.39 -10.66 -20.46
C ILE A 144 2.17 -9.26 -21.06
N ASP A 145 2.02 -8.27 -20.19
CA ASP A 145 1.87 -6.87 -20.54
C ASP A 145 2.85 -6.10 -19.66
N ASP A 146 3.87 -5.50 -20.26
CA ASP A 146 4.93 -4.77 -19.56
C ASP A 146 4.56 -3.32 -19.21
N SER A 147 3.30 -2.91 -19.44
CA SER A 147 2.86 -1.58 -19.04
C SER A 147 2.79 -1.42 -17.52
N GLY A 148 3.17 -0.25 -17.04
CA GLY A 148 3.12 0.10 -15.63
C GLY A 148 4.12 -0.63 -14.73
N VAL A 149 5.15 -1.28 -15.28
CA VAL A 149 6.19 -1.96 -14.49
C VAL A 149 6.96 -0.94 -13.65
N MET A 150 7.23 -1.28 -12.39
CA MET A 150 8.04 -0.48 -11.47
C MET A 150 9.48 -0.99 -11.44
N ASP A 151 10.44 -0.08 -11.20
CA ASP A 151 11.87 -0.38 -11.01
C ASP A 151 12.11 -0.94 -9.58
N ILE A 152 11.46 -2.07 -9.26
CA ILE A 152 11.41 -2.66 -7.90
C ILE A 152 12.81 -3.02 -7.38
N GLU A 153 13.76 -3.27 -8.27
CA GLU A 153 15.17 -3.51 -7.93
C GLU A 153 15.84 -2.35 -7.21
N ASN A 154 15.27 -1.15 -7.27
CA ASN A 154 15.78 0.01 -6.53
C ASN A 154 15.33 0.02 -5.06
N VAL A 155 14.39 -0.85 -4.67
CA VAL A 155 13.89 -0.91 -3.30
C VAL A 155 14.86 -1.68 -2.43
N THR A 156 15.44 -1.00 -1.43
CA THR A 156 16.50 -1.53 -0.55
C THR A 156 16.05 -1.71 0.91
N CYS A 157 15.03 -0.98 1.37
CA CYS A 157 14.55 -1.10 2.74
C CYS A 157 13.82 -2.42 3.00
N PRO A 158 13.81 -2.93 4.25
CA PRO A 158 13.01 -4.09 4.65
C PRO A 158 11.55 -3.97 4.27
N LEU A 159 10.98 -5.06 3.72
CA LEU A 159 9.61 -5.11 3.21
C LEU A 159 8.79 -6.19 3.91
N LEU A 160 7.66 -5.81 4.49
CA LEU A 160 6.58 -6.73 4.84
C LEU A 160 5.45 -6.59 3.82
N LEU A 161 5.12 -7.69 3.16
CA LEU A 161 4.04 -7.78 2.17
C LEU A 161 2.88 -8.55 2.78
N ILE A 162 1.71 -7.93 2.89
CA ILE A 162 0.49 -8.58 3.36
C ILE A 162 -0.42 -8.79 2.16
N THR A 163 -0.75 -10.04 1.88
CA THR A 163 -1.43 -10.41 0.64
C THR A 163 -2.47 -11.50 0.86
N SER A 164 -3.40 -11.65 -0.08
CA SER A 164 -4.40 -12.70 -0.08
C SER A 164 -4.48 -13.45 -1.41
N ILE A 165 -4.67 -14.75 -1.34
CA ILE A 165 -4.99 -15.56 -2.53
C ILE A 165 -6.43 -15.32 -3.05
N LYS A 166 -7.29 -14.71 -2.21
CA LYS A 166 -8.67 -14.34 -2.55
C LYS A 166 -8.83 -12.85 -2.82
N ASP A 167 -7.74 -12.14 -3.14
CA ASP A 167 -7.82 -10.72 -3.50
C ASP A 167 -8.72 -10.53 -4.72
N GLU A 168 -9.85 -9.87 -4.52
CA GLU A 168 -10.90 -9.68 -5.52
C GLU A 168 -10.72 -8.41 -6.37
N ILE A 169 -9.65 -7.65 -6.13
CA ILE A 169 -9.37 -6.39 -6.85
C ILE A 169 -8.22 -6.56 -7.84
N TRP A 170 -7.12 -7.19 -7.40
CA TRP A 170 -5.99 -7.56 -8.23
C TRP A 170 -5.23 -8.74 -7.63
N ASP A 171 -4.36 -9.38 -8.40
CA ASP A 171 -3.56 -10.50 -7.92
C ASP A 171 -2.38 -10.01 -7.05
N SER A 172 -2.70 -9.62 -5.79
CA SER A 172 -1.70 -9.15 -4.84
C SER A 172 -0.73 -10.26 -4.42
N TYR A 173 -1.13 -11.53 -4.52
CA TYR A 173 -0.23 -12.65 -4.21
C TYR A 173 0.89 -12.78 -5.24
N SER A 174 0.57 -12.85 -6.53
CA SER A 174 1.59 -12.90 -7.58
C SER A 174 2.44 -11.63 -7.60
N ALA A 175 1.85 -10.45 -7.36
CA ALA A 175 2.58 -9.21 -7.21
C ALA A 175 3.58 -9.28 -6.05
N SER A 176 3.18 -9.83 -4.89
CA SER A 176 4.08 -10.01 -3.75
C SER A 176 5.25 -10.94 -4.08
N ILE A 177 5.01 -12.05 -4.75
CA ILE A 177 6.08 -12.96 -5.19
C ILE A 177 7.06 -12.25 -6.14
N ASN A 178 6.56 -11.43 -7.06
CA ASN A 178 7.41 -10.65 -7.97
C ASN A 178 8.24 -9.59 -7.23
N ILE A 179 7.63 -8.88 -6.26
CA ILE A 179 8.33 -7.92 -5.40
C ILE A 179 9.43 -8.62 -4.60
N MET A 180 9.13 -9.79 -4.00
CA MET A 180 10.12 -10.60 -3.27
C MET A 180 11.33 -10.98 -4.12
N LYS A 181 11.10 -11.31 -5.40
CA LYS A 181 12.17 -11.70 -6.34
C LYS A 181 13.02 -10.52 -6.78
N LYS A 182 12.41 -9.35 -7.03
CA LYS A 182 13.07 -8.20 -7.67
C LYS A 182 13.72 -7.23 -6.69
N ALA A 183 13.07 -6.95 -5.55
CA ALA A 183 13.58 -5.99 -4.59
C ALA A 183 14.95 -6.41 -4.03
N LYS A 184 15.88 -5.46 -3.97
CA LYS A 184 17.23 -5.66 -3.38
C LYS A 184 17.23 -5.50 -1.86
N SER A 185 16.07 -5.41 -1.24
CA SER A 185 15.95 -5.39 0.21
C SER A 185 16.67 -6.60 0.85
N TYR A 186 17.41 -6.34 1.92
CA TYR A 186 18.12 -7.38 2.69
C TYR A 186 17.17 -8.24 3.54
N GLU A 187 15.96 -7.76 3.81
CA GLU A 187 14.94 -8.53 4.53
C GLU A 187 13.55 -8.31 3.93
N LYS A 188 12.90 -9.41 3.62
CA LYS A 188 11.57 -9.42 2.99
C LYS A 188 10.74 -10.53 3.59
N SER A 189 9.48 -10.24 3.96
CA SER A 189 8.55 -11.20 4.50
C SER A 189 7.17 -11.08 3.84
N ILE A 190 6.45 -12.20 3.79
CA ILE A 190 5.07 -12.25 3.30
C ILE A 190 4.16 -12.80 4.40
N VAL A 191 3.08 -12.09 4.68
CA VAL A 191 1.91 -12.60 5.41
C VAL A 191 0.84 -12.94 4.37
N LEU A 192 0.59 -14.25 4.22
CA LEU A 192 -0.42 -14.75 3.29
C LEU A 192 -1.72 -15.02 4.02
N THR A 193 -2.80 -14.40 3.57
CA THR A 193 -4.16 -14.68 4.02
C THR A 193 -4.92 -15.47 2.96
N THR A 194 -5.91 -16.22 3.39
CA THR A 194 -6.68 -17.11 2.51
C THR A 194 -8.16 -16.80 2.48
N GLU A 195 -8.66 -16.00 3.42
CA GLU A 195 -10.09 -15.68 3.57
C GLU A 195 -10.39 -14.18 3.52
N LEU A 196 -9.43 -13.29 3.84
CA LEU A 196 -9.68 -11.84 3.96
C LEU A 196 -9.94 -11.10 2.65
N GLY A 197 -9.47 -11.62 1.52
CA GLY A 197 -9.53 -10.91 0.23
C GLY A 197 -8.67 -9.65 0.22
N HIS A 198 -9.07 -8.64 -0.56
CA HIS A 198 -8.31 -7.39 -0.72
C HIS A 198 -8.15 -6.56 0.56
N MET A 199 -9.04 -6.73 1.53
CA MET A 199 -9.03 -5.98 2.79
C MET A 199 -8.29 -6.72 3.90
N ASN A 200 -7.01 -6.99 3.67
CA ASN A 200 -6.13 -7.82 4.51
C ASN A 200 -5.69 -7.17 5.83
N THR A 201 -6.55 -6.47 6.54
CA THR A 201 -6.16 -5.83 7.79
C THR A 201 -7.34 -5.69 8.74
N ILE A 202 -7.04 -5.67 10.04
CA ILE A 202 -7.99 -5.26 11.06
C ILE A 202 -8.30 -3.77 10.89
N SER A 203 -9.51 -3.36 11.22
CA SER A 203 -9.93 -1.97 11.24
C SER A 203 -10.20 -1.55 12.68
N TYR A 204 -9.73 -0.37 13.06
CA TYR A 204 -10.07 0.24 14.35
C TYR A 204 -11.57 0.50 14.48
N LEU A 205 -12.22 0.85 13.36
CA LEU A 205 -13.67 1.01 13.30
C LEU A 205 -14.32 -0.28 12.77
N PRO A 206 -15.56 -0.60 13.20
CA PRO A 206 -16.30 -1.74 12.71
C PRO A 206 -16.35 -1.73 11.18
N ASN A 207 -15.86 -2.80 10.55
CA ASN A 207 -15.90 -2.94 9.10
C ASN A 207 -17.13 -3.79 8.72
N PRO A 208 -18.09 -3.24 7.94
CA PRO A 208 -19.28 -3.99 7.50
C PRO A 208 -18.96 -5.27 6.74
N ARG A 209 -17.78 -5.36 6.09
CA ARG A 209 -17.33 -6.56 5.37
C ARG A 209 -17.10 -7.73 6.32
N TYR A 210 -16.62 -7.52 7.55
CA TYR A 210 -16.46 -8.58 8.54
C TYR A 210 -17.79 -9.17 9.02
N LYS A 211 -18.90 -8.41 8.91
CA LYS A 211 -20.25 -8.93 9.21
C LYS A 211 -20.71 -9.97 8.20
N LYS A 212 -20.24 -9.91 6.96
CA LYS A 212 -20.59 -10.86 5.90
C LYS A 212 -19.85 -12.19 6.03
N TYR A 213 -18.65 -12.16 6.60
CA TYR A 213 -17.76 -13.32 6.73
C TYR A 213 -17.60 -13.68 8.21
N LYS A 214 -18.63 -14.27 8.81
CA LYS A 214 -18.66 -14.66 10.24
C LYS A 214 -17.87 -15.94 10.52
N THR A 215 -16.63 -16.04 10.08
CA THR A 215 -15.79 -17.17 10.46
C THR A 215 -14.65 -16.70 11.35
N ASP A 216 -14.33 -17.46 12.38
CA ASP A 216 -13.20 -17.21 13.28
C ASP A 216 -11.89 -17.05 12.52
N LYS A 217 -11.76 -17.76 11.39
CA LYS A 217 -10.60 -17.70 10.52
C LYS A 217 -10.33 -16.30 9.94
N ILE A 218 -11.38 -15.57 9.52
CA ILE A 218 -11.24 -14.20 9.00
C ILE A 218 -10.71 -13.23 10.06
N TYR A 219 -11.25 -13.34 11.28
CA TYR A 219 -10.76 -12.53 12.39
C TYR A 219 -9.32 -12.88 12.76
N TYR A 220 -8.98 -14.17 12.79
CA TYR A 220 -7.63 -14.62 13.04
C TYR A 220 -6.65 -14.08 12.00
N GLU A 221 -6.96 -14.18 10.71
CA GLU A 221 -6.12 -13.65 9.63
C GLU A 221 -5.98 -12.11 9.70
N ALA A 222 -7.04 -11.39 10.09
CA ALA A 222 -6.99 -9.94 10.27
C ALA A 222 -6.08 -9.56 11.46
N ILE A 223 -6.18 -10.28 12.57
CA ILE A 223 -5.31 -10.11 13.75
C ILE A 223 -3.86 -10.44 13.36
N LEU A 224 -3.63 -11.55 12.68
CA LEU A 224 -2.30 -11.95 12.22
C LEU A 224 -1.65 -10.88 11.35
N SER A 225 -2.41 -10.30 10.42
CA SER A 225 -1.94 -9.19 9.57
C SER A 225 -1.55 -7.97 10.40
N TRP A 226 -2.33 -7.65 11.42
CA TRP A 226 -2.04 -6.53 12.33
C TRP A 226 -0.82 -6.81 13.21
N GLU A 227 -0.74 -7.97 13.84
CA GLU A 227 0.37 -8.34 14.73
C GLU A 227 1.70 -8.35 13.98
N ASN A 228 1.72 -8.86 12.74
CA ASN A 228 2.91 -8.80 11.90
C ASN A 228 3.27 -7.36 11.52
N THR A 229 2.28 -6.51 11.20
CA THR A 229 2.50 -5.08 10.94
C THR A 229 3.13 -4.39 12.14
N LEU A 230 2.58 -4.59 13.33
CA LEU A 230 3.07 -4.00 14.57
C LEU A 230 4.47 -4.51 14.91
N SER A 231 4.70 -5.81 14.85
CA SER A 231 6.00 -6.42 15.11
C SER A 231 7.08 -5.92 14.14
N TRP A 232 6.72 -5.75 12.85
CA TRP A 232 7.63 -5.21 11.84
C TRP A 232 8.11 -3.81 12.21
N PHE A 233 7.17 -2.92 12.53
CA PHE A 233 7.53 -1.57 12.94
C PHE A 233 8.28 -1.51 14.27
N ILE A 234 7.94 -2.36 15.24
CA ILE A 234 8.71 -2.45 16.50
C ILE A 234 10.15 -2.84 16.22
N ASN A 235 10.38 -3.88 15.41
CA ASN A 235 11.71 -4.40 15.12
C ASN A 235 12.61 -3.37 14.43
N TYR A 236 12.07 -2.59 13.48
CA TYR A 236 12.88 -1.66 12.68
C TYR A 236 12.92 -0.23 13.22
N LEU A 237 11.93 0.18 14.00
CA LEU A 237 11.80 1.58 14.43
C LEU A 237 12.01 1.78 15.93
N LYS A 238 11.86 0.72 16.76
CA LYS A 238 12.04 0.83 18.20
C LYS A 238 13.25 0.07 18.73
N ASN A 239 13.55 -1.11 18.17
CA ASN A 239 14.70 -1.86 18.62
C ASN A 239 15.99 -1.17 18.16
N ILE A 240 16.93 -1.07 19.09
CA ILE A 240 18.28 -0.52 18.91
C ILE A 240 19.18 -1.62 18.37
#